data_52cb8e6d9303645f1370510a9f948026
#
_entry.id   52cb8e6d9303645f1370510a9f948026
#
_cell.length_a   1.000
_cell.length_b   1.000
_cell.length_c   1.000
_cell.angle_alpha   90.00
_cell.angle_beta   90.00
_cell.angle_gamma   90.00
#
_symmetry.space_group_name_H-M   'P 1'
#
loop_
_entity.id
_entity.type
_entity.pdbx_description
1 polymer ?
#
loop_
_entity_poly.entity_id
_entity_poly.type
_entity_poly.pdbx_seq_one_letter_code
_entity_poly.pdbx_strand_id
1 'polypeptide(L)'
;MAKKEHSDNRAVVIGLGRFGSSLALELVSGNTEVLGLDRNEKLVNAWADDLTHVAVVDSTDEEALRQLNVHEYPRAVVAIGADLEASILTTSILSDFGVKKIWAKALSRQHAKILERVGAHHVVLPEHDMGERVAHLVMGRMLDYIEFEDDYAMVKTLAPREAVGRTLGESQLRSKYGI
;
A
#
# COMPACT_ATOMS: atom_id res chain seq x y z
N MET A 1 -9.06 16.70 -23.68
CA MET A 1 -8.25 16.74 -22.45
C MET A 1 -8.92 16.00 -21.28
N ALA A 2 -10.23 16.11 -21.02
CA ALA A 2 -10.92 15.44 -19.92
C ALA A 2 -10.83 13.89 -19.91
N LYS A 3 -10.82 13.24 -21.09
CA LYS A 3 -10.78 11.76 -21.19
C LYS A 3 -9.43 11.14 -20.77
N LYS A 4 -8.32 11.91 -20.77
CA LYS A 4 -6.97 11.45 -20.42
C LYS A 4 -6.72 11.55 -18.90
N GLU A 5 -7.35 12.51 -18.22
CA GLU A 5 -7.26 12.65 -16.76
C GLU A 5 -8.06 11.53 -16.03
N HIS A 6 -9.24 11.14 -16.56
CA HIS A 6 -10.02 10.04 -15.96
C HIS A 6 -9.32 8.68 -16.06
N SER A 7 -8.57 8.41 -17.16
CA SER A 7 -7.86 7.14 -17.33
C SER A 7 -6.68 6.99 -16.34
N ASP A 8 -6.10 8.10 -15.89
CA ASP A 8 -4.96 8.07 -14.96
C ASP A 8 -5.40 7.92 -13.48
N ASN A 9 -6.69 8.05 -13.15
CA ASN A 9 -7.20 7.92 -11.78
C ASN A 9 -7.95 6.61 -11.52
N ARG A 10 -7.55 5.52 -12.19
CA ARG A 10 -8.08 4.18 -11.97
C ARG A 10 -7.03 3.27 -11.34
N ALA A 11 -7.48 2.35 -10.49
CA ALA A 11 -6.65 1.31 -9.88
C ALA A 11 -7.40 -0.01 -9.80
N VAL A 12 -6.70 -1.12 -9.92
CA VAL A 12 -7.22 -2.44 -9.58
C VAL A 12 -6.58 -2.91 -8.28
N VAL A 13 -7.39 -3.42 -7.35
CA VAL A 13 -6.95 -4.02 -6.08
C VAL A 13 -7.35 -5.49 -6.08
N ILE A 14 -6.37 -6.36 -6.04
CA ILE A 14 -6.52 -7.82 -6.10
C ILE A 14 -6.24 -8.40 -4.72
N GLY A 15 -7.29 -8.99 -4.12
CA GLY A 15 -7.33 -9.42 -2.73
C GLY A 15 -8.03 -8.40 -1.84
N LEU A 16 -9.28 -8.66 -1.47
CA LEU A 16 -10.13 -7.79 -0.64
C LEU A 16 -10.13 -8.21 0.84
N GLY A 17 -9.05 -8.83 1.29
CA GLY A 17 -8.79 -9.07 2.70
C GLY A 17 -8.54 -7.76 3.47
N ARG A 18 -8.17 -7.86 4.76
CA ARG A 18 -8.00 -6.70 5.66
C ARG A 18 -7.16 -5.56 5.09
N PHE A 19 -6.02 -5.88 4.48
CA PHE A 19 -5.14 -4.87 3.89
C PHE A 19 -5.72 -4.29 2.60
N GLY A 20 -6.13 -5.18 1.66
CA GLY A 20 -6.62 -4.75 0.36
C GLY A 20 -7.91 -3.94 0.44
N SER A 21 -8.87 -4.33 1.28
CA SER A 21 -10.11 -3.57 1.46
C SER A 21 -9.87 -2.19 2.08
N SER A 22 -9.02 -2.11 3.11
CA SER A 22 -8.67 -0.82 3.73
C SER A 22 -7.99 0.12 2.73
N LEU A 23 -7.06 -0.40 1.92
CA LEU A 23 -6.39 0.37 0.88
C LEU A 23 -7.36 0.79 -0.23
N ALA A 24 -8.26 -0.11 -0.66
CA ALA A 24 -9.25 0.19 -1.69
C ALA A 24 -10.21 1.32 -1.27
N LEU A 25 -10.70 1.30 -0.02
CA LEU A 25 -11.53 2.36 0.54
C LEU A 25 -10.81 3.71 0.58
N GLU A 26 -9.54 3.72 0.97
CA GLU A 26 -8.73 4.95 1.00
C GLU A 26 -8.51 5.51 -0.41
N LEU A 27 -8.31 4.64 -1.41
CA LEU A 27 -8.23 5.06 -2.81
C LEU A 27 -9.54 5.67 -3.31
N VAL A 28 -10.69 5.07 -2.97
CA VAL A 28 -12.02 5.62 -3.31
C VAL A 28 -12.24 6.97 -2.62
N SER A 29 -11.88 7.10 -1.34
CA SER A 29 -11.98 8.37 -0.61
C SER A 29 -11.12 9.47 -1.24
N GLY A 30 -9.97 9.10 -1.84
CA GLY A 30 -9.11 9.93 -2.65
C GLY A 30 -9.60 10.16 -4.09
N ASN A 31 -10.87 9.82 -4.38
CA ASN A 31 -11.51 9.97 -5.70
C ASN A 31 -10.85 9.15 -6.83
N THR A 32 -10.32 7.95 -6.48
CA THR A 32 -9.81 6.97 -7.45
C THR A 32 -10.91 5.95 -7.77
N GLU A 33 -11.12 5.65 -9.04
CA GLU A 33 -12.01 4.56 -9.48
C GLU A 33 -11.32 3.23 -9.21
N VAL A 34 -11.89 2.41 -8.33
CA VAL A 34 -11.31 1.14 -7.90
C VAL A 34 -12.10 -0.05 -8.42
N LEU A 35 -11.39 -0.96 -9.11
CA LEU A 35 -11.87 -2.32 -9.38
C LEU A 35 -11.30 -3.25 -8.30
N GLY A 36 -12.17 -3.75 -7.42
CA GLY A 36 -11.82 -4.73 -6.39
C GLY A 36 -12.03 -6.15 -6.87
N LEU A 37 -11.01 -6.99 -6.77
CA LEU A 37 -11.04 -8.39 -7.20
C LEU A 37 -10.69 -9.32 -6.03
N ASP A 38 -11.47 -10.38 -5.85
CA ASP A 38 -11.15 -11.47 -4.92
C ASP A 38 -11.78 -12.78 -5.42
N ARG A 39 -11.16 -13.91 -5.08
CA ARG A 39 -11.75 -15.24 -5.35
C ARG A 39 -12.88 -15.60 -4.39
N ASN A 40 -12.93 -14.93 -3.24
CA ASN A 40 -13.94 -15.17 -2.22
C ASN A 40 -15.15 -14.25 -2.41
N GLU A 41 -16.25 -14.84 -2.92
CA GLU A 41 -17.51 -14.15 -3.16
C GLU A 41 -18.03 -13.35 -1.92
N LYS A 42 -17.82 -13.86 -0.71
CA LYS A 42 -18.24 -13.18 0.52
C LYS A 42 -17.50 -11.86 0.71
N LEU A 43 -16.20 -11.83 0.37
CA LEU A 43 -15.41 -10.59 0.46
C LEU A 43 -15.84 -9.61 -0.63
N VAL A 44 -16.05 -10.09 -1.85
CA VAL A 44 -16.53 -9.24 -2.96
C VAL A 44 -17.88 -8.60 -2.62
N ASN A 45 -18.84 -9.41 -2.15
CA ASN A 45 -20.17 -8.91 -1.77
C ASN A 45 -20.12 -7.93 -0.59
N ALA A 46 -19.18 -8.11 0.34
CA ALA A 46 -19.04 -7.21 1.49
C ALA A 46 -18.60 -5.79 1.10
N TRP A 47 -17.96 -5.62 -0.03
CA TRP A 47 -17.43 -4.32 -0.50
C TRP A 47 -18.11 -3.79 -1.77
N ALA A 48 -19.18 -4.44 -2.24
CA ALA A 48 -19.86 -4.09 -3.48
C ALA A 48 -20.47 -2.68 -3.48
N ASP A 49 -20.93 -2.20 -2.33
CA ASP A 49 -21.53 -0.87 -2.20
C ASP A 49 -20.51 0.25 -1.95
N ASP A 50 -19.27 -0.12 -1.51
CA ASP A 50 -18.25 0.84 -1.11
C ASP A 50 -17.20 1.09 -2.21
N LEU A 51 -17.00 0.14 -3.12
CA LEU A 51 -16.04 0.24 -4.22
C LEU A 51 -16.74 0.57 -5.55
N THR A 52 -16.00 1.17 -6.47
CA THR A 52 -16.55 1.56 -7.78
C THR A 52 -17.04 0.35 -8.57
N HIS A 53 -16.25 -0.71 -8.59
CA HIS A 53 -16.56 -2.01 -9.20
C HIS A 53 -15.95 -3.12 -8.38
N VAL A 54 -16.61 -4.27 -8.37
CA VAL A 54 -16.07 -5.49 -7.75
C VAL A 54 -16.37 -6.70 -8.64
N ALA A 55 -15.49 -7.70 -8.61
CA ALA A 55 -15.75 -8.97 -9.29
C ALA A 55 -15.13 -10.16 -8.54
N VAL A 56 -15.83 -11.29 -8.59
CA VAL A 56 -15.32 -12.58 -8.12
C VAL A 56 -14.48 -13.18 -9.23
N VAL A 57 -13.18 -13.36 -8.99
CA VAL A 57 -12.27 -13.90 -9.99
C VAL A 57 -11.08 -14.61 -9.34
N ASP A 58 -10.60 -15.66 -9.96
CA ASP A 58 -9.28 -16.20 -9.70
C ASP A 58 -8.25 -15.36 -10.47
N SER A 59 -7.43 -14.60 -9.74
CA SER A 59 -6.45 -13.71 -10.34
C SER A 59 -5.24 -14.42 -10.97
N THR A 60 -5.16 -15.73 -10.85
CA THR A 60 -4.18 -16.56 -11.57
C THR A 60 -4.65 -16.96 -12.96
N ASP A 61 -5.92 -16.70 -13.29
CA ASP A 61 -6.47 -16.88 -14.63
C ASP A 61 -6.27 -15.60 -15.45
N GLU A 62 -5.29 -15.67 -16.37
CA GLU A 62 -4.93 -14.57 -17.25
C GLU A 62 -6.10 -14.11 -18.13
N GLU A 63 -6.87 -15.08 -18.66
CA GLU A 63 -8.00 -14.78 -19.55
C GLU A 63 -9.12 -14.07 -18.80
N ALA A 64 -9.41 -14.47 -17.56
CA ALA A 64 -10.39 -13.81 -16.71
C ALA A 64 -9.97 -12.36 -16.39
N LEU A 65 -8.69 -12.11 -16.09
CA LEU A 65 -8.18 -10.74 -15.89
C LEU A 65 -8.25 -9.91 -17.18
N ARG A 66 -8.03 -10.52 -18.34
CA ARG A 66 -8.19 -9.84 -19.64
C ARG A 66 -9.62 -9.42 -19.91
N GLN A 67 -10.60 -10.29 -19.62
CA GLN A 67 -12.04 -10.01 -19.79
C GLN A 67 -12.49 -8.86 -18.89
N LEU A 68 -11.87 -8.68 -17.74
CA LEU A 68 -12.08 -7.55 -16.84
C LEU A 68 -11.29 -6.29 -17.23
N ASN A 69 -10.58 -6.32 -18.36
CA ASN A 69 -9.74 -5.23 -18.87
C ASN A 69 -8.68 -4.74 -17.86
N VAL A 70 -8.16 -5.63 -17.01
CA VAL A 70 -7.15 -5.28 -16.00
C VAL A 70 -5.90 -4.68 -16.62
N HIS A 71 -5.52 -5.10 -17.85
CA HIS A 71 -4.41 -4.56 -18.63
C HIS A 71 -4.54 -3.07 -18.99
N GLU A 72 -5.75 -2.50 -18.91
CA GLU A 72 -5.98 -1.07 -19.17
C GLU A 72 -5.82 -0.19 -17.93
N TYR A 73 -5.64 -0.80 -16.75
CA TYR A 73 -5.48 -0.04 -15.51
C TYR A 73 -4.04 0.47 -15.37
N PRO A 74 -3.83 1.75 -15.10
CA PRO A 74 -2.48 2.31 -14.94
C PRO A 74 -1.78 1.85 -13.67
N ARG A 75 -2.54 1.40 -12.68
CA ARG A 75 -2.07 0.97 -11.36
C ARG A 75 -2.75 -0.31 -10.92
N ALA A 76 -1.97 -1.24 -10.37
CA ALA A 76 -2.47 -2.47 -9.78
C ALA A 76 -1.85 -2.68 -8.40
N VAL A 77 -2.65 -3.21 -7.47
CA VAL A 77 -2.19 -3.61 -6.14
C VAL A 77 -2.52 -5.07 -5.90
N VAL A 78 -1.51 -5.90 -5.74
CA VAL A 78 -1.63 -7.30 -5.36
C VAL A 78 -1.58 -7.39 -3.84
N ALA A 79 -2.76 -7.52 -3.21
CA ALA A 79 -2.95 -7.54 -1.77
C ALA A 79 -3.19 -8.97 -1.21
N ILE A 80 -2.80 -10.00 -1.96
CA ILE A 80 -2.96 -11.40 -1.61
C ILE A 80 -1.98 -11.76 -0.49
N GLY A 81 -2.50 -12.19 0.66
CA GLY A 81 -1.66 -12.49 1.83
C GLY A 81 -1.73 -13.93 2.32
N ALA A 82 -2.68 -14.74 1.86
CA ALA A 82 -2.85 -16.13 2.32
C ALA A 82 -2.27 -17.16 1.35
N ASP A 83 -1.91 -16.75 0.14
CA ASP A 83 -1.51 -17.64 -0.96
C ASP A 83 -0.32 -17.02 -1.70
N LEU A 84 0.88 -17.54 -1.39
CA LEU A 84 2.14 -17.07 -1.99
C LEU A 84 2.19 -17.33 -3.50
N GLU A 85 1.70 -18.49 -3.93
CA GLU A 85 1.68 -18.88 -5.33
C GLU A 85 0.80 -17.93 -6.12
N ALA A 86 -0.43 -17.72 -5.68
CA ALA A 86 -1.37 -16.80 -6.32
C ALA A 86 -0.82 -15.37 -6.36
N SER A 87 -0.17 -14.91 -5.29
CA SER A 87 0.46 -13.58 -5.24
C SER A 87 1.55 -13.41 -6.31
N ILE A 88 2.42 -14.40 -6.46
CA ILE A 88 3.53 -14.38 -7.43
C ILE A 88 3.00 -14.46 -8.86
N LEU A 89 2.09 -15.42 -9.14
CA LEU A 89 1.51 -15.60 -10.47
C LEU A 89 0.73 -14.38 -10.94
N THR A 90 -0.13 -13.84 -10.07
CA THR A 90 -0.88 -12.60 -10.37
C THR A 90 0.05 -11.43 -10.68
N THR A 91 1.13 -11.26 -9.90
CA THR A 91 2.11 -10.19 -10.13
C THR A 91 2.80 -10.36 -11.49
N SER A 92 3.18 -11.59 -11.85
CA SER A 92 3.77 -11.91 -13.16
C SER A 92 2.81 -11.58 -14.30
N ILE A 93 1.54 -12.00 -14.21
CA ILE A 93 0.52 -11.71 -15.23
C ILE A 93 0.35 -10.19 -15.42
N LEU A 94 0.28 -9.43 -14.34
CA LEU A 94 0.18 -7.96 -14.42
C LEU A 94 1.40 -7.31 -15.08
N SER A 95 2.59 -7.87 -14.83
CA SER A 95 3.83 -7.44 -15.50
C SER A 95 3.78 -7.75 -16.99
N ASP A 96 3.32 -8.94 -17.38
CA ASP A 96 3.16 -9.35 -18.79
C ASP A 96 2.09 -8.51 -19.51
N PHE A 97 1.07 -8.05 -18.79
CA PHE A 97 0.07 -7.09 -19.28
C PHE A 97 0.64 -5.67 -19.50
N GLY A 98 1.83 -5.39 -19.00
CA GLY A 98 2.46 -4.08 -19.10
C GLY A 98 1.83 -3.02 -18.19
N VAL A 99 1.23 -3.42 -17.06
CA VAL A 99 0.72 -2.47 -16.07
C VAL A 99 1.84 -1.59 -15.54
N LYS A 100 1.69 -0.27 -15.63
CA LYS A 100 2.79 0.68 -15.41
C LYS A 100 3.27 0.77 -13.97
N LYS A 101 2.37 0.56 -13.01
CA LYS A 101 2.68 0.63 -11.55
C LYS A 101 2.03 -0.55 -10.84
N ILE A 102 2.83 -1.53 -10.48
CA ILE A 102 2.41 -2.72 -9.74
C ILE A 102 2.95 -2.60 -8.31
N TRP A 103 2.04 -2.54 -7.36
CA TRP A 103 2.32 -2.64 -5.93
C TRP A 103 2.01 -4.06 -5.48
N ALA A 104 2.84 -4.65 -4.64
CA ALA A 104 2.58 -5.99 -4.13
C ALA A 104 2.84 -6.07 -2.63
N LYS A 105 1.92 -6.73 -1.92
CA LYS A 105 2.09 -7.05 -0.51
C LYS A 105 2.96 -8.29 -0.37
N ALA A 106 4.06 -8.19 0.38
CA ALA A 106 4.88 -9.32 0.76
C ALA A 106 4.58 -9.77 2.19
N LEU A 107 4.77 -11.08 2.46
CA LEU A 107 4.67 -11.69 3.79
C LEU A 107 6.03 -11.87 4.47
N SER A 108 7.11 -11.77 3.71
CA SER A 108 8.48 -11.91 4.17
C SER A 108 9.44 -11.21 3.22
N ARG A 109 10.68 -10.96 3.67
CA ARG A 109 11.74 -10.40 2.82
C ARG A 109 12.09 -11.32 1.64
N GLN A 110 11.97 -12.64 1.78
CA GLN A 110 12.18 -13.59 0.67
C GLN A 110 11.06 -13.45 -0.38
N HIS A 111 9.81 -13.35 0.07
CA HIS A 111 8.67 -13.13 -0.82
C HIS A 111 8.81 -11.77 -1.56
N ALA A 112 9.21 -10.71 -0.86
CA ALA A 112 9.46 -9.40 -1.46
C ALA A 112 10.45 -9.49 -2.63
N LYS A 113 11.59 -10.16 -2.44
CA LYS A 113 12.60 -10.35 -3.50
C LYS A 113 12.06 -11.11 -4.71
N ILE A 114 11.13 -12.04 -4.52
CA ILE A 114 10.51 -12.76 -5.63
C ILE A 114 9.55 -11.83 -6.37
N LEU A 115 8.69 -11.10 -5.65
CA LEU A 115 7.74 -10.15 -6.23
C LEU A 115 8.44 -9.08 -7.08
N GLU A 116 9.55 -8.52 -6.61
CA GLU A 116 10.39 -7.58 -7.38
C GLU A 116 10.89 -8.21 -8.69
N ARG A 117 11.36 -9.46 -8.63
CA ARG A 117 11.90 -10.17 -9.80
C ARG A 117 10.84 -10.52 -10.84
N VAL A 118 9.59 -10.74 -10.42
CA VAL A 118 8.48 -11.05 -11.34
C VAL A 118 7.74 -9.79 -11.81
N GLY A 119 8.23 -8.59 -11.46
CA GLY A 119 7.79 -7.34 -12.05
C GLY A 119 7.00 -6.41 -11.13
N ALA A 120 6.95 -6.65 -9.82
CA ALA A 120 6.43 -5.64 -8.89
C ALA A 120 7.36 -4.42 -8.88
N HIS A 121 6.79 -3.23 -9.06
CA HIS A 121 7.53 -1.96 -9.02
C HIS A 121 7.74 -1.47 -7.58
N HIS A 122 6.81 -1.79 -6.70
CA HIS A 122 6.85 -1.46 -5.27
C HIS A 122 6.37 -2.65 -4.46
N VAL A 123 7.14 -3.01 -3.44
CA VAL A 123 6.77 -4.09 -2.51
C VAL A 123 6.68 -3.53 -1.10
N VAL A 124 5.60 -3.87 -0.40
CA VAL A 124 5.34 -3.44 0.97
C VAL A 124 5.21 -4.64 1.90
N LEU A 125 5.67 -4.49 3.14
CA LEU A 125 5.56 -5.47 4.22
C LEU A 125 4.72 -4.90 5.38
N PRO A 126 3.40 -4.72 5.22
CA PRO A 126 2.59 -3.92 6.13
C PRO A 126 2.65 -4.36 7.59
N GLU A 127 2.73 -5.67 7.85
CA GLU A 127 2.81 -6.21 9.20
C GLU A 127 4.17 -5.90 9.85
N HIS A 128 5.26 -5.93 9.08
CA HIS A 128 6.61 -5.59 9.55
C HIS A 128 6.70 -4.09 9.85
N ASP A 129 6.36 -3.27 8.87
CA ASP A 129 6.46 -1.81 8.93
C ASP A 129 5.60 -1.25 10.07
N MET A 130 4.36 -1.77 10.21
CA MET A 130 3.48 -1.38 11.31
C MET A 130 3.99 -1.89 12.66
N GLY A 131 4.60 -3.09 12.71
CA GLY A 131 5.20 -3.66 13.91
C GLY A 131 6.34 -2.78 14.44
N GLU A 132 7.22 -2.32 13.59
CA GLU A 132 8.31 -1.39 13.94
C GLU A 132 7.75 -0.06 14.47
N ARG A 133 6.79 0.52 13.74
CA ARG A 133 6.12 1.76 14.16
C ARG A 133 5.49 1.64 15.55
N VAL A 134 4.71 0.58 15.78
CA VAL A 134 4.06 0.33 17.07
C VAL A 134 5.07 0.10 18.17
N ALA A 135 6.18 -0.60 17.91
CA ALA A 135 7.23 -0.83 18.89
C ALA A 135 7.83 0.50 19.40
N HIS A 136 8.08 1.45 18.49
CA HIS A 136 8.56 2.79 18.88
C HIS A 136 7.54 3.56 19.75
N LEU A 137 6.25 3.43 19.45
CA LEU A 137 5.17 4.04 20.25
C LEU A 137 5.06 3.39 21.64
N VAL A 138 5.12 2.06 21.71
CA VAL A 138 5.03 1.30 22.98
C VAL A 138 6.21 1.62 23.92
N MET A 139 7.39 1.88 23.38
CA MET A 139 8.54 2.32 24.19
C MET A 139 8.37 3.70 24.82
N GLY A 140 7.29 4.43 24.49
CA GLY A 140 6.94 5.71 25.10
C GLY A 140 7.92 6.88 24.82
N ARG A 141 8.85 6.69 23.89
CA ARG A 141 9.84 7.71 23.52
C ARG A 141 9.35 8.68 22.46
N MET A 142 8.31 8.28 21.71
CA MET A 142 7.77 9.01 20.57
C MET A 142 6.24 8.97 20.60
N LEU A 143 5.58 10.00 20.11
CA LEU A 143 4.12 10.06 19.93
C LEU A 143 3.69 9.56 18.55
N ASP A 144 4.58 9.68 17.57
CA ASP A 144 4.43 9.15 16.22
C ASP A 144 5.79 9.02 15.56
N TYR A 145 5.91 8.10 14.59
CA TYR A 145 7.16 7.81 13.90
C TYR A 145 6.86 7.42 12.46
N ILE A 146 7.54 8.06 11.53
CA ILE A 146 7.52 7.74 10.10
C ILE A 146 8.97 7.67 9.64
N GLU A 147 9.40 6.50 9.19
CA GLU A 147 10.71 6.27 8.59
C GLU A 147 10.65 6.57 7.09
N PHE A 148 11.69 7.23 6.60
CA PHE A 148 11.92 7.44 5.18
C PHE A 148 13.13 6.64 4.75
N GLU A 149 13.30 6.40 3.46
CA GLU A 149 14.53 5.83 2.92
C GLU A 149 15.76 6.69 3.33
N ASP A 150 16.94 6.06 3.40
CA ASP A 150 18.23 6.73 3.65
C ASP A 150 18.44 7.32 5.06
N ASP A 151 18.12 6.58 6.10
CA ASP A 151 18.40 6.93 7.49
C ASP A 151 17.69 8.19 8.03
N TYR A 152 16.60 8.62 7.39
CA TYR A 152 15.78 9.72 7.84
C TYR A 152 14.47 9.25 8.46
N ALA A 153 14.05 9.90 9.54
CA ALA A 153 12.75 9.69 10.15
C ALA A 153 12.08 11.02 10.54
N MET A 154 10.76 11.08 10.39
CA MET A 154 9.97 12.14 11.00
C MET A 154 9.39 11.63 12.31
N VAL A 155 9.69 12.33 13.40
CA VAL A 155 9.29 11.94 14.74
C VAL A 155 8.43 13.02 15.37
N LYS A 156 7.25 12.66 15.87
CA LYS A 156 6.45 13.50 16.74
C LYS A 156 6.80 13.17 18.20
N THR A 157 7.30 14.14 18.93
CA THR A 157 7.68 13.97 20.33
C THR A 157 7.20 15.15 21.18
N LEU A 158 7.19 14.98 22.49
CA LEU A 158 6.98 16.10 23.41
C LEU A 158 8.24 16.97 23.44
N ALA A 159 8.03 18.29 23.52
CA ALA A 159 9.14 19.20 23.71
C ALA A 159 9.91 18.86 25.00
N PRO A 160 11.26 18.89 24.99
CA PRO A 160 12.04 18.73 26.21
C PRO A 160 11.62 19.78 27.24
N ARG A 161 11.59 19.40 28.52
CA ARG A 161 11.14 20.29 29.60
C ARG A 161 11.85 21.67 29.58
N GLU A 162 13.10 21.68 29.19
CA GLU A 162 13.95 22.90 29.08
C GLU A 162 13.56 23.81 27.90
N ALA A 163 12.83 23.30 26.92
CA ALA A 163 12.35 24.08 25.76
C ALA A 163 10.92 24.61 25.94
N VAL A 164 10.21 24.13 26.94
CA VAL A 164 8.81 24.55 27.19
C VAL A 164 8.78 26.03 27.56
N GLY A 165 7.95 26.80 26.86
CA GLY A 165 7.79 28.25 27.10
C GLY A 165 8.92 29.12 26.51
N ARG A 166 9.84 28.55 25.73
CA ARG A 166 10.93 29.27 25.05
C ARG A 166 10.74 29.19 23.53
N THR A 167 11.27 30.19 22.84
CA THR A 167 11.41 30.13 21.39
C THR A 167 12.48 29.11 20.98
N LEU A 168 12.46 28.61 19.73
CA LEU A 168 13.49 27.68 19.21
C LEU A 168 14.91 28.30 19.34
N GLY A 169 15.06 29.60 19.11
CA GLY A 169 16.33 30.29 19.26
C GLY A 169 16.84 30.33 20.71
N GLU A 170 15.98 30.62 21.67
CA GLU A 170 16.31 30.62 23.10
C GLU A 170 16.60 29.22 23.66
N SER A 171 15.98 28.21 23.11
CA SER A 171 16.17 26.83 23.55
C SER A 171 17.50 26.20 23.10
N GLN A 172 18.14 26.78 22.09
CA GLN A 172 19.43 26.35 21.52
C GLN A 172 19.50 24.83 21.19
N LEU A 173 18.37 24.20 20.88
CA LEU A 173 18.28 22.77 20.65
C LEU A 173 19.26 22.31 19.57
N ARG A 174 19.39 23.08 18.48
CA ARG A 174 20.32 22.78 17.40
C ARG A 174 21.78 22.68 17.86
N SER A 175 22.23 23.62 18.64
CA SER A 175 23.61 23.67 19.15
C SER A 175 23.87 22.61 20.21
N LYS A 176 22.82 22.26 21.00
CA LYS A 176 22.95 21.34 22.13
C LYS A 176 22.82 19.86 21.72
N TYR A 177 22.02 19.56 20.73
CA TYR A 177 21.70 18.19 20.32
C TYR A 177 22.11 17.85 18.89
N GLY A 178 22.65 18.79 18.11
CA GLY A 178 23.08 18.57 16.74
C GLY A 178 21.95 18.40 15.71
N ILE A 179 20.74 18.88 16.03
CA ILE A 179 19.54 18.74 15.20
C ILE A 179 19.21 20.03 14.46
#